data_8952c7327a94bda320057e579c31be23
#
_entry.id   8952c7327a94bda320057e579c31be23
#
_cell.length_a   1.000
_cell.length_b   1.000
_cell.length_c   1.000
_cell.angle_alpha   90.00
_cell.angle_beta   90.00
_cell.angle_gamma   90.00
#
_symmetry.space_group_name_H-M   'P 1'
#
loop_
_entity.id
_entity.type
_entity.pdbx_description
1 polymer ?
#
loop_
_entity_poly.entity_id
_entity_poly.type
_entity_poly.pdbx_seq_one_letter_code
_entity_poly.pdbx_strand_id
1 'polypeptide(L)'
;MAFRRWNKSPSKQPPKKTWSEEEMKIIGWCLNKNIKVGISPDWKDPTNRWQIEISINGRVHIDPNRYDGEEVYDKVNEYYKYYYDKNIQKSE
;
A
#
# COMPACT_ATOMS: atom_id res chain seq x y z
N MET A 1 26.17 17.14 -4.30
CA MET A 1 25.80 17.47 -5.67
C MET A 1 25.25 16.29 -6.43
N ALA A 2 26.05 15.30 -6.63
CA ALA A 2 25.62 14.17 -7.44
C ALA A 2 24.42 13.45 -6.85
N PHE A 3 24.33 13.41 -5.56
CA PHE A 3 23.26 12.67 -4.92
C PHE A 3 21.88 13.22 -5.24
N ARG A 4 21.80 14.45 -5.69
CA ARG A 4 20.50 15.00 -6.03
C ARG A 4 19.93 14.40 -7.29
N ARG A 5 20.77 13.78 -8.04
CA ARG A 5 20.33 13.26 -9.33
C ARG A 5 19.40 12.09 -9.23
N TRP A 6 19.56 11.28 -8.23
CA TRP A 6 18.64 10.15 -8.18
C TRP A 6 17.29 10.53 -7.64
N ASN A 7 17.15 11.72 -7.13
CA ASN A 7 15.83 12.20 -6.83
C ASN A 7 15.03 12.43 -8.10
N LYS A 8 15.71 12.40 -9.23
CA LYS A 8 15.07 12.65 -10.50
C LYS A 8 14.69 11.40 -11.24
N SER A 9 14.67 10.29 -10.58
CA SER A 9 14.22 9.06 -11.20
C SER A 9 12.75 8.85 -10.87
N PRO A 10 11.88 9.64 -11.46
CA PRO A 10 10.47 9.63 -11.09
C PRO A 10 9.75 8.36 -11.47
N SER A 11 10.29 7.62 -12.41
CA SER A 11 9.62 6.42 -12.88
C SER A 11 9.44 5.39 -11.78
N LYS A 12 10.21 5.50 -10.70
CA LYS A 12 10.11 4.55 -9.61
C LYS A 12 9.41 5.12 -8.39
N GLN A 13 8.82 6.27 -8.52
CA GLN A 13 8.08 6.86 -7.41
C GLN A 13 6.60 6.70 -7.65
N PRO A 14 5.86 6.26 -6.63
CA PRO A 14 4.41 6.16 -6.79
C PRO A 14 3.82 7.56 -6.87
N PRO A 15 2.70 7.72 -7.56
CA PRO A 15 2.04 9.01 -7.60
C PRO A 15 1.55 9.41 -6.22
N LYS A 16 1.55 10.71 -5.97
CA LYS A 16 1.04 11.20 -4.72
C LYS A 16 -0.47 11.07 -4.69
N LYS A 17 -0.96 10.67 -3.55
CA LYS A 17 -2.39 10.55 -3.38
C LYS A 17 -2.78 11.12 -2.02
N THR A 18 -3.82 11.94 -2.02
CA THR A 18 -4.35 12.50 -0.79
C THR A 18 -5.48 11.60 -0.30
N TRP A 19 -5.34 11.12 0.92
CA TRP A 19 -6.37 10.28 1.52
C TRP A 19 -7.43 11.15 2.16
N SER A 20 -8.68 10.72 2.06
CA SER A 20 -9.76 11.42 2.74
C SER A 20 -9.66 11.18 4.25
N GLU A 21 -10.39 11.96 5.02
CA GLU A 21 -10.39 11.79 6.47
C GLU A 21 -10.87 10.40 6.86
N GLU A 22 -11.90 9.92 6.18
CA GLU A 22 -12.43 8.60 6.45
C GLU A 22 -11.39 7.53 6.14
N GLU A 23 -10.70 7.68 5.02
CA GLU A 23 -9.66 6.72 4.64
C GLU A 23 -8.54 6.72 5.67
N MET A 24 -8.17 7.90 6.16
CA MET A 24 -7.12 7.98 7.16
C MET A 24 -7.53 7.36 8.48
N LYS A 25 -8.80 7.47 8.85
CA LYS A 25 -9.30 6.83 10.05
C LYS A 25 -9.21 5.31 9.93
N ILE A 26 -9.60 4.79 8.78
CA ILE A 26 -9.56 3.36 8.55
C ILE A 26 -8.12 2.86 8.59
N ILE A 27 -7.22 3.57 7.94
CA ILE A 27 -5.82 3.20 7.91
C ILE A 27 -5.23 3.24 9.34
N GLY A 28 -5.51 4.30 10.07
CA GLY A 28 -5.03 4.43 11.44
C GLY A 28 -5.53 3.31 12.34
N TRP A 29 -6.79 2.95 12.18
CA TRP A 29 -7.36 1.84 12.94
C TRP A 29 -6.61 0.54 12.64
N CYS A 30 -6.36 0.29 11.36
CA CYS A 30 -5.64 -0.92 10.94
C CYS A 30 -4.23 -0.96 11.50
N LEU A 31 -3.54 0.18 11.44
CA LEU A 31 -2.18 0.24 11.96
C LEU A 31 -2.14 -0.03 13.46
N ASN A 32 -3.13 0.43 14.19
CA ASN A 32 -3.24 0.14 15.61
C ASN A 32 -3.46 -1.34 15.89
N LYS A 33 -4.01 -2.05 14.93
CA LYS A 33 -4.26 -3.49 15.08
C LYS A 33 -3.15 -4.32 14.46
N ASN A 34 -2.02 -3.70 14.17
CA ASN A 34 -0.87 -4.37 13.56
C ASN A 34 -1.18 -4.90 12.17
N ILE A 35 -2.01 -4.19 11.43
CA ILE A 35 -2.31 -4.48 10.04
C ILE A 35 -1.72 -3.38 9.21
N LYS A 36 -0.78 -3.73 8.34
CA LYS A 36 -0.08 -2.74 7.54
C LYS A 36 -0.05 -3.19 6.09
N VAL A 37 -0.42 -2.29 5.19
CA VAL A 37 -0.37 -2.56 3.76
C VAL A 37 0.63 -1.60 3.14
N GLY A 38 1.67 -2.14 2.54
CA GLY A 38 2.70 -1.33 1.92
C GLY A 38 2.85 -1.65 0.46
N ILE A 39 3.59 -0.81 -0.25
CA ILE A 39 3.86 -1.03 -1.65
C ILE A 39 5.36 -0.96 -1.88
N SER A 40 5.81 -1.69 -2.90
CA SER A 40 7.19 -1.62 -3.32
C SER A 40 7.25 -1.92 -4.80
N PRO A 41 8.26 -1.38 -5.50
CA PRO A 41 8.36 -1.67 -6.93
C PRO A 41 8.83 -3.10 -7.13
N ASP A 42 8.31 -3.74 -8.16
CA ASP A 42 8.77 -5.06 -8.54
C ASP A 42 9.82 -4.87 -9.63
N TRP A 43 11.07 -4.95 -9.23
CA TRP A 43 12.18 -4.72 -10.14
C TRP A 43 12.31 -5.79 -11.21
N LYS A 44 11.71 -6.93 -10.98
CA LYS A 44 11.75 -8.04 -11.94
C LYS A 44 10.65 -7.94 -12.98
N ASP A 45 9.64 -7.12 -12.73
CA ASP A 45 8.55 -6.94 -13.67
C ASP A 45 9.01 -6.06 -14.82
N PRO A 46 8.95 -6.53 -16.07
CA PRO A 46 9.38 -5.72 -17.20
C PRO A 46 8.56 -4.44 -17.40
N THR A 47 7.36 -4.39 -16.84
CA THR A 47 6.54 -3.19 -16.93
C THR A 47 6.70 -2.28 -15.73
N ASN A 48 7.56 -2.64 -14.78
CA ASN A 48 7.85 -1.83 -13.59
C ASN A 48 6.61 -1.52 -12.78
N ARG A 49 5.77 -2.50 -12.61
CA ARG A 49 4.58 -2.33 -11.79
C ARG A 49 4.91 -2.50 -10.31
N TRP A 50 3.93 -2.23 -9.48
CA TRP A 50 4.11 -2.23 -8.04
C TRP A 50 3.51 -3.47 -7.42
N GLN A 51 4.14 -3.96 -6.36
CA GLN A 51 3.59 -5.08 -5.61
C GLN A 51 3.10 -4.58 -4.27
N ILE A 52 2.14 -5.29 -3.72
CA ILE A 52 1.54 -4.94 -2.43
C ILE A 52 1.96 -5.99 -1.41
N GLU A 53 2.42 -5.51 -0.27
CA GLU A 53 2.81 -6.36 0.85
C GLU A 53 1.86 -6.09 2.00
N ILE A 54 1.29 -7.16 2.55
CA ILE A 54 0.35 -7.05 3.65
C ILE A 54 0.96 -7.72 4.86
N SER A 55 1.13 -6.94 5.92
CA SER A 55 1.71 -7.46 7.16
C SER A 55 0.63 -7.47 8.22
N ILE A 56 0.37 -8.63 8.80
CA ILE A 56 -0.62 -8.78 9.85
C ILE A 56 0.04 -9.49 11.01
N ASN A 57 0.18 -8.77 12.13
CA ASN A 57 0.83 -9.31 13.32
C ASN A 57 2.20 -9.90 13.04
N GLY A 58 2.95 -9.25 12.15
CA GLY A 58 4.29 -9.68 11.81
C GLY A 58 4.38 -10.69 10.69
N ARG A 59 3.24 -11.17 10.21
CA ARG A 59 3.23 -12.09 9.08
C ARG A 59 3.05 -11.31 7.80
N VAL A 60 3.91 -11.57 6.85
CA VAL A 60 3.92 -10.82 5.59
C VAL A 60 3.39 -11.69 4.47
N HIS A 61 2.42 -11.15 3.74
CA HIS A 61 1.89 -11.77 2.55
C HIS A 61 2.09 -10.82 1.38
N ILE A 62 2.43 -11.37 0.24
CA ILE A 62 2.62 -10.55 -0.95
C ILE A 62 1.50 -10.88 -1.93
N ASP A 63 0.81 -9.84 -2.37
CA ASP A 63 -0.24 -10.00 -3.37
C ASP A 63 0.38 -10.59 -4.63
N PRO A 64 -0.17 -11.66 -5.19
CA PRO A 64 0.38 -12.24 -6.41
C PRO A 64 0.24 -11.36 -7.63
N ASN A 65 -0.62 -10.37 -7.58
CA ASN A 65 -0.83 -9.46 -8.69
C ASN A 65 0.10 -8.26 -8.60
N ARG A 66 0.26 -7.59 -9.74
CA ARG A 66 1.04 -6.36 -9.81
C ARG A 66 0.14 -5.27 -10.33
N TYR A 67 0.38 -4.04 -9.91
CA TYR A 67 -0.50 -2.92 -10.18
C TYR A 67 0.27 -1.74 -10.70
N ASP A 68 -0.36 -0.96 -11.56
CA ASP A 68 0.21 0.29 -12.02
C ASP A 68 0.19 1.31 -10.89
N GLY A 69 1.00 2.36 -11.03
CA GLY A 69 1.08 3.38 -10.00
C GLY A 69 -0.25 4.07 -9.73
N GLU A 70 -1.13 4.13 -10.72
CA GLU A 70 -2.43 4.73 -10.51
C GLU A 70 -3.39 3.83 -9.76
N GLU A 71 -3.26 2.52 -9.96
CA GLU A 71 -4.15 1.55 -9.34
C GLU A 71 -3.72 1.13 -7.96
N VAL A 72 -2.41 1.19 -7.71
CA VAL A 72 -1.88 0.55 -6.50
C VAL A 72 -2.45 1.18 -5.23
N TYR A 73 -2.66 2.48 -5.22
CA TYR A 73 -3.22 3.13 -4.04
C TYR A 73 -4.66 2.79 -3.82
N ASP A 74 -5.42 2.63 -4.89
CA ASP A 74 -6.81 2.19 -4.74
C ASP A 74 -6.85 0.80 -4.13
N LYS A 75 -5.94 -0.06 -4.56
CA LYS A 75 -5.88 -1.41 -3.99
C LYS A 75 -5.45 -1.41 -2.53
N VAL A 76 -4.50 -0.54 -2.18
CA VAL A 76 -4.09 -0.41 -0.80
C VAL A 76 -5.29 -0.01 0.06
N ASN A 77 -6.06 0.95 -0.41
CA ASN A 77 -7.23 1.40 0.31
C ASN A 77 -8.27 0.29 0.43
N GLU A 78 -8.46 -0.50 -0.64
CA GLU A 78 -9.38 -1.62 -0.60
C GLU A 78 -8.97 -2.65 0.45
N TYR A 79 -7.68 -2.92 0.55
CA TYR A 79 -7.19 -3.86 1.56
C TYR A 79 -7.44 -3.35 2.96
N TYR A 80 -7.17 -2.08 3.22
CA TYR A 80 -7.41 -1.52 4.53
C TYR A 80 -8.90 -1.56 4.88
N LYS A 81 -9.76 -1.22 3.94
CA LYS A 81 -11.20 -1.29 4.17
C LYS A 81 -11.67 -2.70 4.43
N TYR A 82 -11.12 -3.64 3.69
CA TYR A 82 -11.49 -5.03 3.86
C TYR A 82 -11.17 -5.50 5.29
N TYR A 83 -9.99 -5.22 5.76
CA TYR A 83 -9.60 -5.66 7.09
C TYR A 83 -10.34 -4.91 8.18
N TYR A 84 -10.59 -3.64 7.94
CA TYR A 84 -11.36 -2.84 8.87
C TYR A 84 -12.77 -3.39 9.03
N ASP A 85 -13.47 -3.60 7.92
CA ASP A 85 -14.84 -4.10 7.96
C ASP A 85 -14.91 -5.48 8.58
N LYS A 86 -13.98 -6.34 8.21
CA LYS A 86 -13.95 -7.70 8.72
C LYS A 86 -13.77 -7.74 10.22
N ASN A 87 -12.88 -6.92 10.74
CA ASN A 87 -12.59 -6.93 12.17
C ASN A 87 -13.68 -6.23 12.97
N ILE A 88 -14.27 -5.21 12.43
CA ILE A 88 -15.36 -4.54 13.11
C ILE A 88 -16.55 -5.48 13.25
N GLN A 89 -16.86 -6.23 12.20
CA GLN A 89 -17.93 -7.20 12.28
C GLN A 89 -17.65 -8.28 13.30
N LYS A 90 -16.40 -8.67 13.42
CA LYS A 90 -16.03 -9.68 14.41
C LYS A 90 -16.15 -9.17 15.84
N SER A 91 -15.94 -7.88 16.02
CA SER A 91 -15.96 -7.31 17.36
C SER A 91 -17.38 -7.23 17.93
N GLU A 92 -18.34 -7.35 17.09
CA GLU A 92 -19.71 -7.35 17.54
C GLU A 92 -20.17 -8.75 17.83
#